data_289e1f7606dbe400299ec86ba0e6e195
#
_entry.id   289e1f7606dbe400299ec86ba0e6e195
#
_cell.length_a   1.000
_cell.length_b   1.000
_cell.length_c   1.000
_cell.angle_alpha   90.00
_cell.angle_beta   90.00
_cell.angle_gamma   90.00
#
_symmetry.space_group_name_H-M   'P 1'
#
loop_
_entity.id
_entity.type
_entity.pdbx_description
1 polymer ?
#
loop_
_entity_poly.entity_id
_entity_poly.type
_entity_poly.pdbx_seq_one_letter_code
_entity_poly.pdbx_strand_id
1 'polypeptide(L)'
;MPDVLPADAPQFVKDYFDYYKTPRGFHPRSGNSTDGWNVTSSASFLNARLLAYAGEIESAVMVLHGEKAHSRYFGETAFGLLKGDNKVLRIVAGANHTDLYDGGKGEFIPWDEIEAFFRNNL
;
A
#
# COMPACT_ATOMS: atom_id res chain seq x y z
N MET A 1 12.94 -12.08 -2.39
CA MET A 1 13.61 -11.24 -1.38
C MET A 1 14.75 -12.05 -0.78
N PRO A 2 15.95 -11.51 -0.56
CA PRO A 2 17.09 -12.27 -0.01
C PRO A 2 16.80 -12.75 1.41
N ASP A 3 17.51 -13.80 1.85
CA ASP A 3 17.38 -14.31 3.22
C ASP A 3 18.15 -13.47 4.24
N VAL A 4 19.12 -12.70 3.77
CA VAL A 4 19.89 -11.76 4.59
C VAL A 4 19.93 -10.42 3.87
N LEU A 5 19.59 -9.35 4.58
CA LEU A 5 19.67 -8.01 4.03
C LEU A 5 21.10 -7.50 3.97
N PRO A 6 21.52 -6.86 2.86
CA PRO A 6 22.73 -6.05 2.84
C PRO A 6 22.62 -4.91 3.87
N ALA A 7 23.77 -4.57 4.51
CA ALA A 7 23.79 -3.51 5.52
C ALA A 7 23.36 -2.14 4.97
N ASP A 8 23.63 -1.88 3.71
CA ASP A 8 23.30 -0.66 2.96
C ASP A 8 21.95 -0.71 2.23
N ALA A 9 21.11 -1.73 2.51
CA ALA A 9 19.80 -1.84 1.88
C ALA A 9 18.96 -0.56 2.12
N PRO A 10 18.23 -0.06 1.10
CA PRO A 10 17.31 1.06 1.25
C PRO A 10 16.27 0.80 2.35
N GLN A 11 15.79 1.88 3.00
CA GLN A 11 14.85 1.74 4.13
C GLN A 11 13.59 0.96 3.75
N PHE A 12 12.97 1.23 2.60
CA PHE A 12 11.78 0.50 2.19
C PHE A 12 12.01 -1.01 2.01
N VAL A 13 13.23 -1.41 1.59
CA VAL A 13 13.59 -2.84 1.50
C VAL A 13 13.68 -3.46 2.88
N LYS A 14 14.21 -2.71 3.87
CA LYS A 14 14.25 -3.13 5.28
C LYS A 14 12.83 -3.28 5.86
N ASP A 15 11.94 -2.34 5.57
CA ASP A 15 10.54 -2.37 6.01
C ASP A 15 9.81 -3.60 5.45
N TYR A 16 9.98 -3.90 4.16
CA TYR A 16 9.40 -5.10 3.55
C TYR A 16 10.01 -6.39 4.08
N PHE A 17 11.33 -6.42 4.33
CA PHE A 17 11.98 -7.58 4.91
C PHE A 17 11.44 -7.85 6.33
N ASP A 18 11.34 -6.80 7.15
CA ASP A 18 10.76 -6.90 8.50
C ASP A 18 9.36 -7.50 8.48
N TYR A 19 8.55 -7.14 7.49
CA TYR A 19 7.22 -7.72 7.36
C TYR A 19 7.26 -9.15 6.81
N TYR A 20 7.82 -9.36 5.61
CA TYR A 20 7.66 -10.62 4.87
C TYR A 20 8.61 -11.75 5.28
N LYS A 21 9.74 -11.44 5.91
CA LYS A 21 10.77 -12.43 6.30
C LYS A 21 10.86 -12.67 7.80
N THR A 22 10.01 -12.05 8.61
CA THR A 22 9.94 -12.25 10.06
C THR A 22 8.57 -12.78 10.47
N PRO A 23 8.38 -13.23 11.72
CA PRO A 23 7.08 -13.67 12.22
C PRO A 23 5.96 -12.63 12.15
N ARG A 24 6.29 -11.35 11.85
CA ARG A 24 5.32 -10.28 11.71
C ARG A 24 4.29 -10.59 10.62
N GLY A 25 4.70 -10.98 9.44
CA GLY A 25 3.80 -11.25 8.32
C GLY A 25 4.23 -12.44 7.45
N PHE A 26 5.26 -13.19 7.87
CA PHE A 26 5.69 -14.38 7.13
C PHE A 26 4.60 -15.46 7.11
N HIS A 27 4.35 -16.02 5.93
CA HIS A 27 3.49 -17.18 5.79
C HIS A 27 4.11 -18.19 4.82
N PRO A 28 4.21 -19.49 5.18
CA PRO A 28 4.93 -20.50 4.39
C PRO A 28 4.30 -20.76 3.00
N ARG A 29 3.03 -20.41 2.79
CA ARG A 29 2.36 -20.52 1.49
C ARG A 29 2.42 -19.24 0.66
N SER A 30 3.12 -18.21 1.10
CA SER A 30 3.27 -16.92 0.42
C SER A 30 4.60 -16.84 -0.34
N GLY A 31 4.83 -17.75 -1.30
CA GLY A 31 6.08 -17.83 -2.04
C GLY A 31 6.43 -16.53 -2.77
N ASN A 32 5.47 -15.87 -3.43
CA ASN A 32 5.73 -14.63 -4.17
C ASN A 32 6.21 -13.48 -3.27
N SER A 33 5.64 -13.35 -2.08
CA SER A 33 6.02 -12.29 -1.13
C SER A 33 7.36 -12.55 -0.47
N THR A 34 7.71 -13.83 -0.24
CA THR A 34 8.94 -14.21 0.45
C THR A 34 10.11 -14.43 -0.52
N ASP A 35 9.87 -14.98 -1.71
CA ASP A 35 10.93 -15.44 -2.62
C ASP A 35 11.10 -14.54 -3.85
N GLY A 36 10.09 -13.77 -4.19
CA GLY A 36 10.14 -12.86 -5.34
C GLY A 36 9.03 -13.11 -6.36
N TRP A 37 9.07 -12.33 -7.42
CA TRP A 37 8.06 -12.34 -8.48
C TRP A 37 8.52 -13.19 -9.67
N ASN A 38 7.57 -13.82 -10.34
CA ASN A 38 7.82 -14.44 -11.63
C ASN A 38 8.18 -13.34 -12.64
N VAL A 39 9.25 -13.55 -13.39
CA VAL A 39 9.77 -12.58 -14.39
C VAL A 39 8.70 -12.16 -15.41
N THR A 40 7.83 -13.09 -15.81
CA THR A 40 6.77 -12.82 -16.80
C THR A 40 5.57 -12.06 -16.23
N SER A 41 5.39 -12.00 -14.91
CA SER A 41 4.25 -11.32 -14.27
C SER A 41 4.23 -9.82 -14.56
N SER A 42 5.40 -9.20 -14.71
CA SER A 42 5.53 -7.76 -14.93
C SER A 42 4.92 -7.31 -16.28
N ALA A 43 4.89 -8.15 -17.30
CA ALA A 43 4.40 -7.79 -18.63
C ALA A 43 2.92 -7.36 -18.59
N SER A 44 2.06 -8.06 -17.86
CA SER A 44 0.65 -7.72 -17.72
C SER A 44 0.46 -6.38 -16.97
N PHE A 45 1.21 -6.15 -15.91
CA PHE A 45 1.14 -4.90 -15.16
C PHE A 45 1.59 -3.69 -15.96
N LEU A 46 2.69 -3.82 -16.73
CA LEU A 46 3.21 -2.74 -17.58
C LEU A 46 2.23 -2.34 -18.69
N ASN A 47 1.40 -3.27 -19.14
CA ASN A 47 0.41 -3.02 -20.19
C ASN A 47 -0.99 -2.70 -19.66
N ALA A 48 -1.24 -2.84 -18.37
CA ALA A 48 -2.55 -2.54 -17.77
C ALA A 48 -2.71 -1.03 -17.50
N ARG A 49 -3.69 -0.42 -18.16
CA ARG A 49 -4.03 1.01 -17.98
C ARG A 49 -4.97 1.19 -16.80
N LEU A 50 -4.52 0.80 -15.58
CA LEU A 50 -5.36 0.73 -14.38
C LEU A 50 -6.10 2.03 -14.04
N LEU A 51 -5.49 3.18 -14.30
CA LEU A 51 -6.06 4.48 -13.95
C LEU A 51 -6.75 5.19 -15.13
N ALA A 52 -6.88 4.52 -16.30
CA ALA A 52 -7.44 5.14 -17.50
C ALA A 52 -8.86 5.72 -17.29
N TYR A 53 -9.64 5.06 -16.44
CA TYR A 53 -11.04 5.43 -16.14
C TYR A 53 -11.24 5.94 -14.71
N ALA A 54 -10.17 6.30 -14.02
CA ALA A 54 -10.25 6.78 -12.63
C ALA A 54 -11.20 7.99 -12.48
N GLY A 55 -11.25 8.88 -13.49
CA GLY A 55 -12.13 10.04 -13.49
C GLY A 55 -13.62 9.73 -13.72
N GLU A 56 -13.98 8.49 -14.04
CA GLU A 56 -15.36 8.02 -14.23
C GLU A 56 -15.93 7.34 -12.98
N ILE A 57 -15.12 7.19 -11.92
CA ILE A 57 -15.54 6.54 -10.67
C ILE A 57 -16.45 7.49 -9.89
N GLU A 58 -17.73 7.17 -9.83
CA GLU A 58 -18.76 7.94 -9.11
C GLU A 58 -18.81 7.57 -7.61
N SER A 59 -18.53 6.33 -7.26
CA SER A 59 -18.52 5.86 -5.86
C SER A 59 -17.56 6.65 -4.99
N ALA A 60 -17.85 6.76 -3.71
CA ALA A 60 -16.94 7.33 -2.74
C ALA A 60 -15.62 6.51 -2.70
N VAL A 61 -14.49 7.21 -2.64
CA VAL A 61 -13.16 6.57 -2.59
C VAL A 61 -12.32 7.23 -1.52
N MET A 62 -11.77 6.41 -0.61
CA MET A 62 -10.70 6.83 0.28
C MET A 62 -9.40 6.20 -0.18
N VAL A 63 -8.40 7.03 -0.51
CA VAL A 63 -7.02 6.61 -0.74
C VAL A 63 -6.24 6.80 0.56
N LEU A 64 -5.76 5.70 1.14
CA LEU A 64 -5.03 5.69 2.41
C LEU A 64 -3.58 5.28 2.17
N HIS A 65 -2.64 6.10 2.61
CA HIS A 65 -1.20 5.82 2.49
C HIS A 65 -0.41 6.25 3.72
N GLY A 66 0.67 5.55 3.99
CA GLY A 66 1.66 5.97 4.99
C GLY A 66 2.53 7.13 4.46
N GLU A 67 2.83 8.09 5.34
CA GLU A 67 3.67 9.24 5.01
C GLU A 67 5.06 8.81 4.51
N LYS A 68 5.65 7.78 5.14
CA LYS A 68 6.99 7.25 4.83
C LYS A 68 6.96 6.11 3.80
N ALA A 69 5.78 5.73 3.29
CA ALA A 69 5.68 4.70 2.28
C ALA A 69 6.37 5.16 0.98
N HIS A 70 7.35 4.38 0.48
CA HIS A 70 8.02 4.70 -0.78
C HIS A 70 7.08 4.71 -1.98
N SER A 71 5.93 4.04 -1.86
CA SER A 71 4.86 3.95 -2.88
C SER A 71 3.78 5.03 -2.74
N ARG A 72 3.91 5.98 -1.81
CA ARG A 72 2.93 7.04 -1.54
C ARG A 72 2.53 7.80 -2.80
N TYR A 73 3.50 8.11 -3.66
CA TYR A 73 3.25 8.84 -4.90
C TYR A 73 2.25 8.16 -5.86
N PHE A 74 2.13 6.83 -5.82
CA PHE A 74 1.10 6.12 -6.60
C PHE A 74 -0.30 6.45 -6.10
N GLY A 75 -0.50 6.50 -4.78
CA GLY A 75 -1.77 6.88 -4.18
C GLY A 75 -2.12 8.34 -4.47
N GLU A 76 -1.16 9.25 -4.37
CA GLU A 76 -1.33 10.67 -4.71
C GLU A 76 -1.68 10.86 -6.19
N THR A 77 -1.01 10.13 -7.09
CA THR A 77 -1.31 10.14 -8.52
C THR A 77 -2.72 9.61 -8.80
N ALA A 78 -3.08 8.48 -8.19
CA ALA A 78 -4.41 7.90 -8.36
C ALA A 78 -5.50 8.87 -7.86
N PHE A 79 -5.31 9.45 -6.68
CA PHE A 79 -6.23 10.44 -6.11
C PHE A 79 -6.41 11.66 -7.01
N GLY A 80 -5.32 12.18 -7.59
CA GLY A 80 -5.36 13.33 -8.49
C GLY A 80 -6.15 13.09 -9.80
N LEU A 81 -6.40 11.83 -10.15
CA LEU A 81 -7.20 11.46 -11.33
C LEU A 81 -8.69 11.23 -11.00
N LEU A 82 -9.02 11.04 -9.72
CA LEU A 82 -10.40 10.91 -9.27
C LEU A 82 -11.13 12.26 -9.38
N LYS A 83 -12.45 12.20 -9.64
CA LYS A 83 -13.32 13.38 -9.73
C LYS A 83 -14.46 13.26 -8.72
N GLY A 84 -15.04 14.42 -8.36
CA GLY A 84 -16.14 14.53 -7.41
C GLY A 84 -15.66 14.90 -6.01
N ASP A 85 -16.60 15.24 -5.14
CA ASP A 85 -16.40 15.74 -3.78
C ASP A 85 -16.43 14.64 -2.71
N ASN A 86 -16.77 13.40 -3.11
CA ASN A 86 -16.79 12.21 -2.25
C ASN A 86 -15.47 11.41 -2.28
N LYS A 87 -14.36 12.07 -2.56
CA LYS A 87 -13.02 11.47 -2.64
C LYS A 87 -12.15 12.00 -1.50
N VAL A 88 -11.46 11.11 -0.81
CA VAL A 88 -10.61 11.44 0.34
C VAL A 88 -9.21 10.89 0.14
N LEU A 89 -8.19 11.73 0.33
CA LEU A 89 -6.80 11.30 0.46
C LEU A 89 -6.38 11.42 1.93
N ARG A 90 -6.02 10.30 2.53
CA ARG A 90 -5.55 10.24 3.91
C ARG A 90 -4.10 9.77 3.96
N ILE A 91 -3.20 10.65 4.37
CA ILE A 91 -1.80 10.32 4.62
C ILE A 91 -1.59 10.17 6.12
N VAL A 92 -1.19 8.96 6.53
CA VAL A 92 -0.96 8.61 7.94
C VAL A 92 0.46 9.00 8.33
N ALA A 93 0.57 9.97 9.23
CA ALA A 93 1.87 10.48 9.68
C ALA A 93 2.73 9.39 10.31
N GLY A 94 4.00 9.35 9.95
CA GLY A 94 4.98 8.41 10.48
C GLY A 94 4.91 6.97 9.98
N ALA A 95 3.79 6.53 9.39
CA ALA A 95 3.60 5.17 8.89
C ALA A 95 4.42 4.90 7.63
N ASN A 96 5.01 3.72 7.53
CA ASN A 96 5.56 3.17 6.29
C ASN A 96 4.50 2.35 5.53
N HIS A 97 4.91 1.69 4.44
CA HIS A 97 3.97 0.92 3.61
C HIS A 97 3.37 -0.28 4.37
N THR A 98 4.20 -1.04 5.08
CA THR A 98 3.78 -2.27 5.76
C THR A 98 3.07 -2.01 7.09
N ASP A 99 3.21 -0.83 7.67
CA ASP A 99 2.47 -0.46 8.89
C ASP A 99 0.95 -0.37 8.67
N LEU A 100 0.52 -0.20 7.43
CA LEU A 100 -0.91 -0.23 7.07
C LEU A 100 -1.44 -1.64 6.77
N TYR A 101 -0.62 -2.70 6.92
CA TYR A 101 -1.08 -4.08 6.80
C TYR A 101 -1.60 -4.64 8.13
N ASP A 102 -0.91 -4.32 9.22
CA ASP A 102 -1.15 -4.89 10.55
C ASP A 102 -1.21 -3.83 11.67
N GLY A 103 -1.14 -2.54 11.32
CA GLY A 103 -1.08 -1.43 12.25
C GLY A 103 0.35 -1.08 12.70
N GLY A 104 1.32 -1.94 12.46
CA GLY A 104 2.69 -1.72 12.92
C GLY A 104 2.78 -1.54 14.44
N LYS A 105 3.94 -1.13 14.94
CA LYS A 105 4.15 -0.86 16.38
C LYS A 105 3.44 0.39 16.89
N GLY A 106 3.02 1.28 15.98
CA GLY A 106 2.37 2.55 16.31
C GLY A 106 0.86 2.52 16.13
N GLU A 107 0.27 1.37 15.86
CA GLU A 107 -1.18 1.23 15.59
C GLU A 107 -1.66 2.26 14.56
N PHE A 108 -0.95 2.32 13.43
CA PHE A 108 -1.09 3.37 12.43
C PHE A 108 -2.40 3.34 11.62
N ILE A 109 -3.15 2.22 11.65
CA ILE A 109 -4.39 2.13 10.86
C ILE A 109 -5.47 3.01 11.52
N PRO A 110 -5.98 4.06 10.83
CA PRO A 110 -6.98 4.97 11.40
C PRO A 110 -8.38 4.38 11.32
N TRP A 111 -8.67 3.36 12.12
CA TRP A 111 -9.92 2.60 12.08
C TRP A 111 -11.17 3.47 12.22
N ASP A 112 -11.15 4.46 13.10
CA ASP A 112 -12.30 5.36 13.31
C ASP A 112 -12.62 6.18 12.05
N GLU A 113 -11.58 6.67 11.35
CA GLU A 113 -11.75 7.42 10.10
C GLU A 113 -12.26 6.52 8.97
N ILE A 114 -11.74 5.28 8.89
CA ILE A 114 -12.19 4.28 7.91
C ILE A 114 -13.65 3.90 8.15
N GLU A 115 -14.00 3.61 9.39
CA GLU A 115 -15.37 3.27 9.78
C GLU A 115 -16.34 4.44 9.46
N ALA A 116 -15.97 5.65 9.87
CA ALA A 116 -16.77 6.85 9.58
C ALA A 116 -16.96 7.06 8.07
N PHE A 117 -15.89 6.85 7.27
CA PHE A 117 -15.98 6.94 5.82
C PHE A 117 -17.01 5.96 5.24
N PHE A 118 -16.97 4.70 5.65
CA PHE A 118 -17.96 3.72 5.19
C PHE A 118 -19.37 4.03 5.66
N ARG A 119 -19.56 4.41 6.93
CA ARG A 119 -20.88 4.77 7.46
C ARG A 119 -21.54 5.94 6.72
N ASN A 120 -20.72 6.89 6.25
CA ASN A 120 -21.23 8.09 5.59
C ASN A 120 -21.48 7.90 4.08
N ASN A 121 -21.00 6.81 3.48
CA ASN A 121 -21.02 6.60 2.03
C ASN A 121 -21.67 5.27 1.59
N LEU A 122 -22.16 4.47 2.51
CA LEU A 122 -22.95 3.26 2.28
C LEU A 122 -24.39 3.47 2.76
#